data_2ba08ff3eaa4bdba9dc2981c9e7f0cee
#
_entry.id   2ba08ff3eaa4bdba9dc2981c9e7f0cee
#
_cell.length_a   1.000
_cell.length_b   1.000
_cell.length_c   1.000
_cell.angle_alpha   90.00
_cell.angle_beta   90.00
_cell.angle_gamma   90.00
#
_symmetry.space_group_name_H-M   'P 1'
#
loop_
_entity.id
_entity.type
_entity.pdbx_description
1 polymer ?
#
loop_
_entity_poly.entity_id
_entity_poly.type
_entity_poly.pdbx_seq_one_letter_code
_entity_poly.pdbx_strand_id
1 'polypeptide(L)'
;MIGSSGAPTGDGRAFLFMVDAAKAAYRTYGEAPLWNPFDCAGIPAWDHPEAITAAPVTLLLQPFSARATLIAWQLWHIAFGFVGMWLLCRDDLKVSRPAAAFASVVFATGAWFAGQTAGLHATMSSFEYVPLLFFLWRRAEVSTDAAVGAGALVALMIFDGATYPLPFALLPLGVETLLRMAHWRRIRPIVGRGLVAVVTAIGLSSVRLLPLTSRLGQGDRGIGDGDTVAHLDTLWKMFTWRESNTVPLFPPQHFQWHEYIAYLGVAGIALAMLGLLAALREREHRWTVPVGAVVFVLMLGVFAPFAPWPFLREHVPPFNALRVASRFRHILVMFTCLWTALAIDRVPVALERIFRSPRASQIGRVALLALALFAAEDELVFASRVVGHHYEGDPARPGAASARFYYGGEGLAPDWLDQPSQNRAHTGCRASFAFRDKAAIWTDDVPQARAADDALVVESSSRTHNTFDFVVVASRPGRVLLNSAYDPGWGASAGTVQSQSELLAVDVPAGRSVVHVRYLPRHLVLGLTITLLSALLIGLYFARDWLRLTGRLPRFLQWPTSRPATR
;
A
#
# COMPACT_ATOMS: atom_id res chain seq x y z
N MET A 1 10.45 16.67 -4.68
CA MET A 1 9.19 16.61 -3.88
C MET A 1 9.01 17.85 -3.01
N ILE A 2 9.87 18.11 -2.07
CA ILE A 2 9.69 19.21 -1.08
C ILE A 2 9.80 20.60 -1.71
N GLY A 3 10.50 20.75 -2.82
CA GLY A 3 10.73 22.03 -3.51
C GLY A 3 9.93 22.25 -4.79
N SER A 4 9.12 21.30 -5.26
CA SER A 4 8.33 21.48 -6.48
C SER A 4 7.04 22.24 -6.18
N SER A 5 6.74 23.29 -6.92
CA SER A 5 5.47 24.00 -6.88
C SER A 5 4.36 23.29 -7.66
N GLY A 6 4.70 22.30 -8.47
CA GLY A 6 3.79 21.58 -9.36
C GLY A 6 2.80 20.64 -8.68
N ALA A 7 1.69 20.35 -9.35
CA ALA A 7 0.76 19.28 -8.98
C ALA A 7 1.27 17.93 -9.52
N PRO A 8 0.91 16.80 -8.86
CA PRO A 8 1.25 15.49 -9.38
C PRO A 8 0.56 15.21 -10.72
N THR A 9 1.20 14.37 -11.55
CA THR A 9 0.65 13.91 -12.84
C THR A 9 0.17 12.45 -12.73
N GLY A 10 -0.54 11.95 -13.72
CA GLY A 10 -0.95 10.54 -13.80
C GLY A 10 -1.82 10.10 -12.62
N ASP A 11 -1.58 8.88 -12.12
CA ASP A 11 -2.35 8.27 -11.01
C ASP A 11 -2.17 9.02 -9.69
N GLY A 12 -1.13 9.83 -9.56
CA GLY A 12 -0.93 10.69 -8.41
C GLY A 12 -2.06 11.69 -8.18
N ARG A 13 -2.69 12.12 -9.25
CA ARG A 13 -3.89 12.96 -9.16
C ARG A 13 -5.04 12.21 -8.50
N ALA A 14 -5.23 10.93 -8.82
CA ALA A 14 -6.29 10.12 -8.23
C ALA A 14 -6.09 9.93 -6.72
N PHE A 15 -4.87 9.67 -6.27
CA PHE A 15 -4.57 9.58 -4.84
C PHE A 15 -4.70 10.92 -4.11
N LEU A 16 -4.28 12.03 -4.75
CA LEU A 16 -4.47 13.37 -4.19
C LEU A 16 -5.97 13.67 -4.01
N PHE A 17 -6.77 13.39 -5.03
CA PHE A 17 -8.23 13.53 -5.00
C PHE A 17 -8.88 12.66 -3.91
N MET A 18 -8.47 11.39 -3.79
CA MET A 18 -8.99 10.46 -2.79
C MET A 18 -8.70 10.94 -1.36
N VAL A 19 -7.50 11.48 -1.12
CA VAL A 19 -7.13 12.07 0.17
C VAL A 19 -7.92 13.34 0.43
N ASP A 20 -8.12 14.20 -0.58
CA ASP A 20 -8.88 15.43 -0.42
C ASP A 20 -10.37 15.16 -0.19
N ALA A 21 -10.94 14.17 -0.89
CA ALA A 21 -12.31 13.70 -0.66
C ALA A 21 -12.51 13.19 0.79
N ALA A 22 -11.54 12.42 1.32
CA ALA A 22 -11.59 11.98 2.72
C ALA A 22 -11.52 13.16 3.69
N LYS A 23 -10.67 14.16 3.41
CA LYS A 23 -10.56 15.37 4.23
C LYS A 23 -11.81 16.25 4.16
N ALA A 24 -12.47 16.31 2.99
CA ALA A 24 -13.72 17.03 2.83
C ALA A 24 -14.83 16.47 3.73
N ALA A 25 -14.91 15.13 3.90
CA ALA A 25 -15.86 14.51 4.81
C ALA A 25 -15.67 15.02 6.26
N TYR A 26 -14.44 15.07 6.74
CA TYR A 26 -14.14 15.60 8.07
C TYR A 26 -14.37 17.11 8.20
N ARG A 27 -13.89 17.88 7.23
CA ARG A 27 -13.93 19.36 7.31
C ARG A 27 -15.34 19.91 7.17
N THR A 28 -16.12 19.36 6.26
CA THR A 28 -17.45 19.88 5.92
C THR A 28 -18.52 19.37 6.87
N TYR A 29 -18.45 18.08 7.25
CA TYR A 29 -19.52 17.42 7.99
C TYR A 29 -19.08 16.77 9.30
N GLY A 30 -17.79 16.76 9.64
CA GLY A 30 -17.27 16.09 10.84
C GLY A 30 -17.39 14.55 10.79
N GLU A 31 -17.50 13.99 9.59
CA GLU A 31 -17.77 12.56 9.36
C GLU A 31 -16.51 11.77 9.01
N ALA A 32 -16.47 10.50 9.41
CA ALA A 32 -15.49 9.56 8.88
C ALA A 32 -15.72 9.34 7.37
N PRO A 33 -14.66 9.20 6.55
CA PRO A 33 -14.79 9.04 5.10
C PRO A 33 -15.22 7.60 4.75
N LEU A 34 -16.49 7.25 4.99
CA LEU A 34 -17.02 5.93 4.69
C LEU A 34 -17.44 5.82 3.23
N TRP A 35 -18.06 6.88 2.70
CA TRP A 35 -18.52 7.01 1.33
C TRP A 35 -17.80 8.17 0.63
N ASN A 36 -17.35 7.98 -0.61
CA ASN A 36 -16.82 9.04 -1.45
C ASN A 36 -17.85 9.40 -2.52
N PRO A 37 -18.60 10.49 -2.35
CA PRO A 37 -19.62 10.89 -3.34
C PRO A 37 -19.02 11.57 -4.57
N PHE A 38 -17.75 11.93 -4.56
CA PHE A 38 -17.10 12.75 -5.57
C PHE A 38 -16.68 11.96 -6.82
N ASP A 39 -16.66 10.64 -6.78
CA ASP A 39 -16.21 9.76 -7.86
C ASP A 39 -17.29 8.75 -8.23
N CYS A 40 -17.48 8.45 -9.52
CA CYS A 40 -18.41 7.41 -10.01
C CYS A 40 -19.86 7.54 -9.49
N ALA A 41 -20.37 8.76 -9.28
CA ALA A 41 -21.67 8.98 -8.63
C ALA A 41 -21.75 8.47 -7.17
N GLY A 42 -20.62 8.16 -6.60
CA GLY A 42 -20.43 7.66 -5.23
C GLY A 42 -19.87 6.24 -5.20
N ILE A 43 -18.80 6.08 -4.43
CA ILE A 43 -18.13 4.80 -4.20
C ILE A 43 -17.79 4.61 -2.72
N PRO A 44 -17.67 3.35 -2.28
CA PRO A 44 -17.10 3.08 -0.95
C PRO A 44 -15.71 3.68 -0.80
N ALA A 45 -15.48 4.45 0.27
CA ALA A 45 -14.17 5.04 0.54
C ALA A 45 -13.36 4.24 1.56
N TRP A 46 -14.02 3.74 2.61
CA TRP A 46 -13.35 3.01 3.69
C TRP A 46 -12.87 1.63 3.27
N ASP A 47 -13.70 0.90 2.55
CA ASP A 47 -13.48 -0.47 2.08
C ASP A 47 -13.07 -0.57 0.61
N HIS A 48 -12.61 0.54 0.01
CA HIS A 48 -11.98 0.51 -1.31
C HIS A 48 -10.59 -0.14 -1.21
N PRO A 49 -10.26 -1.16 -2.01
CA PRO A 49 -9.00 -1.92 -1.86
C PRO A 49 -7.73 -1.07 -1.90
N GLU A 50 -7.69 -0.06 -2.76
CA GLU A 50 -6.51 0.82 -2.96
C GLU A 50 -6.61 2.14 -2.18
N ALA A 51 -7.66 2.35 -1.36
CA ALA A 51 -7.76 3.60 -0.61
C ALA A 51 -6.74 3.66 0.52
N ILE A 52 -6.04 4.78 0.60
CA ILE A 52 -5.13 5.13 1.71
C ILE A 52 -5.84 5.96 2.79
N THR A 53 -7.15 6.14 2.67
CA THR A 53 -7.96 7.02 3.54
C THR A 53 -8.04 6.52 4.97
N ALA A 54 -7.98 5.19 5.16
CA ALA A 54 -8.00 4.54 6.47
C ALA A 54 -6.59 4.40 7.10
N ALA A 55 -5.54 4.75 6.39
CA ALA A 55 -4.17 4.61 6.87
C ALA A 55 -3.89 5.57 8.04
N PRO A 56 -3.13 5.13 9.06
CA PRO A 56 -2.84 5.95 10.24
C PRO A 56 -2.24 7.31 9.89
N VAL A 57 -1.32 7.39 8.94
CA VAL A 57 -0.72 8.66 8.47
C VAL A 57 -1.79 9.61 7.92
N THR A 58 -2.71 9.10 7.10
CA THR A 58 -3.79 9.91 6.53
C THR A 58 -4.75 10.40 7.62
N LEU A 59 -5.08 9.53 8.59
CA LEU A 59 -5.97 9.90 9.70
C LEU A 59 -5.33 10.92 10.64
N LEU A 60 -4.05 10.76 10.98
CA LEU A 60 -3.33 11.70 11.87
C LEU A 60 -3.12 13.07 11.23
N LEU A 61 -3.02 13.13 9.90
CA LEU A 61 -2.74 14.36 9.16
C LEU A 61 -4.00 15.05 8.60
N GLN A 62 -5.18 14.77 9.15
CA GLN A 62 -6.44 15.42 8.74
C GLN A 62 -6.40 16.96 8.75
N PRO A 63 -5.75 17.65 9.71
CA PRO A 63 -5.67 19.11 9.70
C PRO A 63 -4.85 19.70 8.54
N PHE A 64 -3.96 18.92 7.93
CA PHE A 64 -3.06 19.39 6.89
C PHE A 64 -3.70 19.27 5.49
N SER A 65 -3.10 19.91 4.47
CA SER A 65 -3.53 19.78 3.09
C SER A 65 -3.34 18.34 2.56
N ALA A 66 -4.10 17.93 1.55
CA ALA A 66 -3.94 16.62 0.92
C ALA A 66 -2.52 16.41 0.37
N ARG A 67 -1.92 17.46 -0.22
CA ARG A 67 -0.52 17.45 -0.68
C ARG A 67 0.47 17.22 0.46
N ALA A 68 0.34 17.95 1.57
CA ALA A 68 1.21 17.76 2.74
C ALA A 68 1.06 16.34 3.31
N THR A 69 -0.13 15.79 3.30
CA THR A 69 -0.40 14.41 3.72
C THR A 69 0.31 13.40 2.83
N LEU A 70 0.28 13.57 1.49
CA LEU A 70 0.99 12.68 0.58
C LEU A 70 2.52 12.79 0.69
N ILE A 71 3.05 13.99 0.92
CA ILE A 71 4.49 14.16 1.20
C ILE A 71 4.88 13.42 2.49
N ALA A 72 4.11 13.61 3.56
CA ALA A 72 4.35 12.93 4.83
C ALA A 72 4.18 11.40 4.69
N TRP A 73 3.24 10.95 3.88
CA TRP A 73 3.08 9.55 3.50
C TRP A 73 4.35 8.95 2.90
N GLN A 74 4.95 9.65 1.94
CA GLN A 74 6.18 9.19 1.32
C GLN A 74 7.36 9.18 2.29
N LEU A 75 7.50 10.26 3.10
CA LEU A 75 8.56 10.32 4.12
C LEU A 75 8.42 9.24 5.19
N TRP A 76 7.20 8.91 5.57
CA TRP A 76 6.90 7.80 6.47
C TRP A 76 7.42 6.47 5.91
N HIS A 77 7.12 6.17 4.66
CA HIS A 77 7.55 4.91 4.03
C HIS A 77 9.06 4.87 3.83
N ILE A 78 9.69 5.96 3.36
CA ILE A 78 11.15 6.09 3.28
C ILE A 78 11.81 5.80 4.63
N ALA A 79 11.27 6.34 5.73
CA ALA A 79 11.81 6.10 7.06
C ALA A 79 11.73 4.62 7.45
N PHE A 80 10.61 3.96 7.16
CA PHE A 80 10.47 2.52 7.40
C PHE A 80 11.39 1.66 6.53
N GLY A 81 11.53 2.00 5.25
CA GLY A 81 12.45 1.33 4.34
C GLY A 81 13.89 1.45 4.78
N PHE A 82 14.30 2.67 5.15
CA PHE A 82 15.64 2.92 5.69
C PHE A 82 15.89 2.12 6.97
N VAL A 83 15.02 2.22 7.97
CA VAL A 83 15.16 1.52 9.25
C VAL A 83 15.13 0.00 9.04
N GLY A 84 14.19 -0.50 8.25
CA GLY A 84 14.08 -1.93 7.96
C GLY A 84 15.33 -2.48 7.30
N MET A 85 15.83 -1.79 6.29
CA MET A 85 17.04 -2.18 5.57
C MET A 85 18.28 -2.10 6.47
N TRP A 86 18.38 -1.04 7.29
CA TRP A 86 19.44 -0.90 8.27
C TRP A 86 19.47 -2.06 9.26
N LEU A 87 18.33 -2.40 9.85
CA LEU A 87 18.24 -3.50 10.82
C LEU A 87 18.54 -4.85 10.17
N LEU A 88 18.02 -5.09 8.96
CA LEU A 88 18.30 -6.32 8.21
C LEU A 88 19.79 -6.46 7.88
N CYS A 89 20.44 -5.37 7.47
CA CYS A 89 21.86 -5.36 7.17
C CYS A 89 22.73 -5.49 8.44
N ARG A 90 22.43 -4.73 9.49
CA ARG A 90 23.26 -4.66 10.69
C ARG A 90 23.10 -5.87 11.61
N ASP A 91 21.87 -6.25 11.87
CA ASP A 91 21.56 -7.21 12.92
C ASP A 91 21.38 -8.64 12.38
N ASP A 92 21.02 -8.79 11.10
CA ASP A 92 20.84 -10.10 10.49
C ASP A 92 22.04 -10.49 9.59
N LEU A 93 22.43 -9.64 8.62
CA LEU A 93 23.60 -9.89 7.78
C LEU A 93 24.93 -9.52 8.46
N LYS A 94 24.91 -8.77 9.56
CA LYS A 94 26.11 -8.38 10.35
C LYS A 94 27.17 -7.66 9.51
N VAL A 95 26.73 -6.82 8.57
CA VAL A 95 27.65 -5.98 7.78
C VAL A 95 28.04 -4.70 8.52
N SER A 96 29.11 -4.02 8.09
CA SER A 96 29.59 -2.77 8.67
C SER A 96 28.57 -1.63 8.56
N ARG A 97 28.73 -0.59 9.40
CA ARG A 97 27.86 0.59 9.35
C ARG A 97 27.85 1.29 7.99
N PRO A 98 29.00 1.52 7.31
CA PRO A 98 28.98 2.12 5.97
C PRO A 98 28.23 1.28 4.94
N ALA A 99 28.40 -0.05 4.93
CA ALA A 99 27.70 -0.96 4.03
C ALA A 99 26.18 -0.95 4.28
N ALA A 100 25.77 -0.96 5.55
CA ALA A 100 24.36 -0.87 5.93
C ALA A 100 23.76 0.50 5.56
N ALA A 101 24.47 1.60 5.79
CA ALA A 101 24.03 2.94 5.42
C ALA A 101 23.82 3.07 3.91
N PHE A 102 24.77 2.58 3.11
CA PHE A 102 24.63 2.55 1.66
C PHE A 102 23.36 1.80 1.23
N ALA A 103 23.20 0.54 1.67
CA ALA A 103 22.04 -0.26 1.30
C ALA A 103 20.72 0.40 1.73
N SER A 104 20.67 1.02 2.92
CA SER A 104 19.47 1.67 3.44
C SER A 104 19.09 2.91 2.65
N VAL A 105 20.08 3.77 2.30
CA VAL A 105 19.82 4.98 1.50
C VAL A 105 19.37 4.58 0.09
N VAL A 106 20.14 3.72 -0.58
CA VAL A 106 19.85 3.31 -1.97
C VAL A 106 18.50 2.62 -2.08
N PHE A 107 18.15 1.74 -1.14
CA PHE A 107 16.84 1.12 -1.15
C PHE A 107 15.71 2.13 -0.94
N ALA A 108 15.78 2.92 0.13
CA ALA A 108 14.66 3.77 0.54
C ALA A 108 14.45 5.01 -0.35
N THR A 109 15.47 5.45 -1.12
CA THR A 109 15.36 6.64 -1.97
C THR A 109 15.72 6.39 -3.43
N GLY A 110 15.88 5.12 -3.80
CA GLY A 110 16.34 4.72 -5.11
C GLY A 110 15.32 4.89 -6.23
N ALA A 111 15.76 4.58 -7.43
CA ALA A 111 15.01 4.82 -8.66
C ALA A 111 13.67 4.08 -8.72
N TRP A 112 13.59 2.90 -8.14
CA TRP A 112 12.35 2.12 -8.07
C TRP A 112 11.26 2.86 -7.29
N PHE A 113 11.65 3.43 -6.14
CA PHE A 113 10.76 4.22 -5.31
C PHE A 113 10.36 5.50 -6.04
N ALA A 114 11.35 6.22 -6.60
CA ALA A 114 11.10 7.43 -7.38
C ALA A 114 10.14 7.18 -8.55
N GLY A 115 10.31 6.09 -9.30
CA GLY A 115 9.46 5.73 -10.43
C GLY A 115 8.01 5.47 -10.04
N GLN A 116 7.79 4.75 -8.94
CA GLN A 116 6.44 4.45 -8.46
C GLN A 116 5.79 5.60 -7.69
N THR A 117 6.55 6.27 -6.82
CA THR A 117 6.00 7.36 -6.01
C THR A 117 5.87 8.66 -6.77
N ALA A 118 6.70 8.88 -7.78
CA ALA A 118 6.58 10.04 -8.65
C ALA A 118 5.35 9.92 -9.56
N GLY A 119 5.03 8.72 -10.06
CA GLY A 119 3.72 8.41 -10.65
C GLY A 119 2.60 8.38 -9.62
N LEU A 120 2.95 8.52 -8.32
CA LEU A 120 2.08 8.51 -7.15
C LEU A 120 1.13 7.32 -7.07
N HIS A 121 1.63 6.15 -7.36
CA HIS A 121 1.01 4.92 -6.89
C HIS A 121 1.22 4.79 -5.38
N ALA A 122 0.49 5.54 -4.57
CA ALA A 122 0.72 5.66 -3.13
C ALA A 122 0.74 4.30 -2.42
N THR A 123 -0.10 3.35 -2.85
CA THR A 123 -0.15 1.99 -2.29
C THR A 123 1.14 1.20 -2.52
N MET A 124 1.92 1.52 -3.57
CA MET A 124 3.20 0.86 -3.83
C MET A 124 4.29 1.28 -2.85
N SER A 125 4.14 2.43 -2.17
CA SER A 125 5.07 2.85 -1.12
C SER A 125 5.19 1.81 0.00
N SER A 126 4.19 0.96 0.19
CA SER A 126 4.22 -0.13 1.18
C SER A 126 5.28 -1.21 0.89
N PHE A 127 5.92 -1.22 -0.29
CA PHE A 127 7.12 -2.05 -0.51
C PHE A 127 8.29 -1.64 0.42
N GLU A 128 8.31 -0.40 0.91
CA GLU A 128 9.29 0.06 1.90
C GLU A 128 9.21 -0.69 3.23
N TYR A 129 8.08 -1.29 3.57
CA TYR A 129 7.97 -2.14 4.76
C TYR A 129 8.66 -3.51 4.61
N VAL A 130 8.95 -3.95 3.39
CA VAL A 130 9.41 -5.32 3.14
C VAL A 130 10.71 -5.68 3.87
N PRO A 131 11.76 -4.83 3.88
CA PRO A 131 12.98 -5.15 4.64
C PRO A 131 12.72 -5.31 6.13
N LEU A 132 11.87 -4.43 6.72
CA LEU A 132 11.51 -4.53 8.13
C LEU A 132 10.67 -5.77 8.41
N LEU A 133 9.78 -6.14 7.50
CA LEU A 133 8.98 -7.37 7.60
C LEU A 133 9.88 -8.61 7.59
N PHE A 134 10.87 -8.68 6.68
CA PHE A 134 11.86 -9.75 6.67
C PHE A 134 12.64 -9.81 7.98
N PHE A 135 13.14 -8.68 8.47
CA PHE A 135 13.88 -8.59 9.72
C PHE A 135 13.05 -9.10 10.92
N LEU A 136 11.83 -8.58 11.10
CA LEU A 136 10.94 -8.96 12.19
C LEU A 136 10.53 -10.43 12.11
N TRP A 137 10.20 -10.91 10.92
CA TRP A 137 9.81 -12.29 10.68
C TRP A 137 10.94 -13.27 10.99
N ARG A 138 12.17 -12.96 10.61
CA ARG A 138 13.32 -13.78 10.94
C ARG A 138 13.60 -13.79 12.45
N ARG A 139 13.41 -12.67 13.12
CA ARG A 139 13.49 -12.57 14.57
C ARG A 139 12.30 -13.22 15.30
N ALA A 140 11.17 -13.35 14.67
CA ALA A 140 10.00 -14.01 15.24
C ALA A 140 10.28 -15.48 15.62
N GLU A 141 11.26 -16.14 15.03
CA GLU A 141 11.65 -17.50 15.43
C GLU A 141 12.06 -17.58 16.92
N VAL A 142 12.58 -16.51 17.49
CA VAL A 142 13.11 -16.45 18.88
C VAL A 142 12.40 -15.42 19.77
N SER A 143 11.62 -14.49 19.18
CA SER A 143 10.97 -13.39 19.90
C SER A 143 9.48 -13.28 19.55
N THR A 144 8.63 -13.32 20.56
CA THR A 144 7.18 -13.06 20.41
C THR A 144 6.93 -11.59 20.07
N ASP A 145 7.72 -10.66 20.60
CA ASP A 145 7.59 -9.23 20.28
C ASP A 145 7.84 -8.97 18.79
N ALA A 146 8.83 -9.66 18.22
CA ALA A 146 9.09 -9.58 16.78
C ALA A 146 7.94 -10.18 15.95
N ALA A 147 7.28 -11.24 16.43
CA ALA A 147 6.10 -11.80 15.79
C ALA A 147 4.90 -10.82 15.83
N VAL A 148 4.67 -10.17 16.98
CA VAL A 148 3.66 -9.11 17.12
C VAL A 148 4.02 -7.93 16.21
N GLY A 149 5.29 -7.51 16.17
CA GLY A 149 5.77 -6.45 15.29
C GLY A 149 5.55 -6.77 13.81
N ALA A 150 5.85 -8.00 13.38
CA ALA A 150 5.59 -8.45 12.00
C ALA A 150 4.08 -8.41 11.67
N GLY A 151 3.23 -8.89 12.58
CA GLY A 151 1.78 -8.81 12.41
C GLY A 151 1.25 -7.38 12.35
N ALA A 152 1.76 -6.49 13.22
CA ALA A 152 1.41 -5.07 13.20
C ALA A 152 1.83 -4.39 11.88
N LEU A 153 2.99 -4.74 11.34
CA LEU A 153 3.46 -4.22 10.06
C LEU A 153 2.58 -4.70 8.90
N VAL A 154 2.16 -5.97 8.90
CA VAL A 154 1.18 -6.48 7.93
C VAL A 154 -0.16 -5.75 8.07
N ALA A 155 -0.61 -5.45 9.29
CA ALA A 155 -1.81 -4.63 9.50
C ALA A 155 -1.65 -3.22 8.91
N LEU A 156 -0.50 -2.56 9.07
CA LEU A 156 -0.20 -1.28 8.42
C LEU A 156 -0.29 -1.40 6.89
N MET A 157 0.29 -2.44 6.30
CA MET A 157 0.18 -2.68 4.84
C MET A 157 -1.28 -2.83 4.39
N ILE A 158 -2.13 -3.48 5.19
CA ILE A 158 -3.57 -3.59 4.90
C ILE A 158 -4.24 -2.19 4.96
N PHE A 159 -3.91 -1.37 5.95
CA PHE A 159 -4.41 0.00 6.05
C PHE A 159 -3.96 0.88 4.89
N ASP A 160 -2.77 0.67 4.38
CA ASP A 160 -2.19 1.40 3.25
C ASP A 160 -2.75 0.97 1.88
N GLY A 161 -3.65 -0.01 1.84
CA GLY A 161 -4.19 -0.52 0.59
C GLY A 161 -3.14 -1.25 -0.25
N ALA A 162 -2.22 -1.95 0.38
CA ALA A 162 -1.09 -2.63 -0.24
C ALA A 162 -1.50 -3.88 -1.04
N THR A 163 -2.36 -3.71 -2.04
CA THR A 163 -2.92 -4.79 -2.87
C THR A 163 -1.85 -5.59 -3.60
N TYR A 164 -0.78 -4.96 -4.07
CA TYR A 164 0.40 -5.60 -4.65
C TYR A 164 1.50 -5.86 -3.62
N PRO A 165 1.93 -4.86 -2.80
CA PRO A 165 3.07 -5.06 -1.91
C PRO A 165 2.91 -6.22 -0.95
N LEU A 166 1.71 -6.41 -0.38
CA LEU A 166 1.48 -7.46 0.62
C LEU A 166 1.62 -8.88 0.04
N PRO A 167 0.86 -9.33 -0.99
CA PRO A 167 1.02 -10.67 -1.54
C PRO A 167 2.41 -10.88 -2.15
N PHE A 168 3.00 -9.86 -2.76
CA PHE A 168 4.34 -9.93 -3.33
C PHE A 168 5.41 -10.11 -2.26
N ALA A 169 5.28 -9.50 -1.09
CA ALA A 169 6.19 -9.68 0.04
C ALA A 169 6.01 -11.03 0.73
N LEU A 170 4.75 -11.48 0.89
CA LEU A 170 4.46 -12.74 1.59
C LEU A 170 4.99 -13.97 0.83
N LEU A 171 5.03 -13.93 -0.49
CA LEU A 171 5.50 -15.07 -1.29
C LEU A 171 7.00 -15.36 -1.05
N PRO A 172 7.95 -14.42 -1.25
CA PRO A 172 9.37 -14.68 -0.95
C PRO A 172 9.64 -14.89 0.54
N LEU A 173 8.85 -14.27 1.42
CA LEU A 173 8.90 -14.54 2.86
C LEU A 173 8.49 -15.99 3.17
N GLY A 174 7.50 -16.51 2.47
CA GLY A 174 7.10 -17.93 2.53
C GLY A 174 8.23 -18.86 2.08
N VAL A 175 8.89 -18.55 0.97
CA VAL A 175 10.06 -19.32 0.49
C VAL A 175 11.18 -19.32 1.54
N GLU A 176 11.51 -18.18 2.11
CA GLU A 176 12.52 -18.06 3.17
C GLU A 176 12.12 -18.88 4.41
N THR A 177 10.82 -18.86 4.75
CA THR A 177 10.28 -19.65 5.85
C THR A 177 10.43 -21.15 5.61
N LEU A 178 10.10 -21.63 4.41
CA LEU A 178 10.25 -23.03 4.03
C LEU A 178 11.71 -23.49 4.10
N LEU A 179 12.65 -22.65 3.66
CA LEU A 179 14.08 -22.94 3.76
C LEU A 179 14.53 -23.11 5.23
N ARG A 180 13.99 -22.30 6.16
CA ARG A 180 14.26 -22.47 7.61
C ARG A 180 13.59 -23.72 8.19
N MET A 181 12.36 -24.01 7.77
CA MET A 181 11.60 -25.17 8.23
C MET A 181 12.20 -26.50 7.75
N ALA A 182 13.09 -26.50 6.75
CA ALA A 182 13.86 -27.70 6.36
C ALA A 182 14.62 -28.31 7.56
N HIS A 183 14.86 -27.53 8.62
CA HIS A 183 15.34 -28.01 9.91
C HIS A 183 14.14 -28.25 10.85
N TRP A 184 13.70 -29.48 11.01
CA TRP A 184 12.48 -29.87 11.74
C TRP A 184 12.36 -29.28 13.16
N ARG A 185 13.49 -29.02 13.86
CA ARG A 185 13.51 -28.39 15.20
C ARG A 185 13.01 -26.95 15.19
N ARG A 186 13.00 -26.27 14.04
CA ARG A 186 12.52 -24.89 13.88
C ARG A 186 11.04 -24.81 13.55
N ILE A 187 10.38 -25.90 13.16
CA ILE A 187 8.98 -25.90 12.74
C ILE A 187 8.06 -25.35 13.82
N ARG A 188 8.13 -25.92 15.04
CA ARG A 188 7.25 -25.51 16.14
C ARG A 188 7.34 -24.02 16.48
N PRO A 189 8.54 -23.41 16.72
CA PRO A 189 8.64 -22.00 17.03
C PRO A 189 8.20 -21.11 15.84
N ILE A 190 8.49 -21.50 14.60
CA ILE A 190 8.09 -20.74 13.42
C ILE A 190 6.55 -20.75 13.29
N VAL A 191 5.92 -21.92 13.38
CA VAL A 191 4.47 -22.03 13.25
C VAL A 191 3.75 -21.33 14.41
N GLY A 192 4.18 -21.55 15.66
CA GLY A 192 3.53 -20.96 16.82
C GLY A 192 3.59 -19.42 16.81
N ARG A 193 4.76 -18.85 16.49
CA ARG A 193 4.89 -17.40 16.42
C ARG A 193 4.37 -16.82 15.13
N GLY A 194 4.38 -17.60 14.04
CA GLY A 194 3.67 -17.26 12.82
C GLY A 194 2.18 -17.06 13.06
N LEU A 195 1.56 -17.93 13.86
CA LEU A 195 0.16 -17.77 14.28
C LEU A 195 -0.05 -16.47 15.08
N VAL A 196 0.88 -16.13 15.99
CA VAL A 196 0.83 -14.85 16.72
C VAL A 196 0.86 -13.68 15.73
N ALA A 197 1.76 -13.70 14.75
CA ALA A 197 1.85 -12.63 13.74
C ALA A 197 0.54 -12.53 12.92
N VAL A 198 -0.03 -13.65 12.48
CA VAL A 198 -1.29 -13.68 11.72
C VAL A 198 -2.46 -13.16 12.56
N VAL A 199 -2.61 -13.62 13.81
CA VAL A 199 -3.67 -13.17 14.72
C VAL A 199 -3.53 -11.67 15.00
N THR A 200 -2.30 -11.19 15.20
CA THR A 200 -2.02 -9.75 15.37
C THR A 200 -2.40 -8.95 14.13
N ALA A 201 -2.01 -9.42 12.94
CA ALA A 201 -2.32 -8.75 11.68
C ALA A 201 -3.83 -8.65 11.45
N ILE A 202 -4.53 -9.78 11.55
CA ILE A 202 -5.99 -9.84 11.38
C ILE A 202 -6.68 -8.99 12.45
N GLY A 203 -6.29 -9.15 13.71
CA GLY A 203 -6.89 -8.44 14.83
C GLY A 203 -6.80 -6.92 14.66
N LEU A 204 -5.60 -6.39 14.45
CA LEU A 204 -5.37 -4.95 14.30
C LEU A 204 -5.99 -4.35 13.04
N SER A 205 -6.10 -5.11 11.95
CA SER A 205 -6.64 -4.61 10.69
C SER A 205 -8.13 -4.92 10.46
N SER A 206 -8.81 -5.59 11.39
CA SER A 206 -10.20 -6.05 11.21
C SER A 206 -11.18 -4.95 10.85
N VAL A 207 -11.00 -3.73 11.37
CA VAL A 207 -11.85 -2.56 11.05
C VAL A 207 -11.83 -2.21 9.55
N ARG A 208 -10.77 -2.58 8.83
CA ARG A 208 -10.65 -2.43 7.39
C ARG A 208 -10.81 -3.77 6.66
N LEU A 209 -10.19 -4.82 7.18
CA LEU A 209 -10.14 -6.13 6.53
C LEU A 209 -11.54 -6.75 6.39
N LEU A 210 -12.39 -6.70 7.43
CA LEU A 210 -13.72 -7.28 7.37
C LEU A 210 -14.64 -6.58 6.35
N PRO A 211 -14.75 -5.23 6.32
CA PRO A 211 -15.46 -4.55 5.24
C PRO A 211 -14.90 -4.89 3.85
N LEU A 212 -13.57 -4.92 3.69
CA LEU A 212 -12.91 -5.23 2.44
C LEU A 212 -13.25 -6.62 1.90
N THR A 213 -13.42 -7.64 2.79
CA THR A 213 -13.79 -9.00 2.35
C THR A 213 -15.13 -9.02 1.62
N SER A 214 -16.05 -8.12 1.92
CA SER A 214 -17.34 -8.00 1.23
C SER A 214 -17.20 -7.50 -0.22
N ARG A 215 -16.04 -6.96 -0.60
CA ARG A 215 -15.71 -6.45 -1.93
C ARG A 215 -14.90 -7.44 -2.77
N LEU A 216 -14.35 -8.47 -2.15
CA LEU A 216 -13.59 -9.49 -2.87
C LEU A 216 -14.50 -10.20 -3.89
N GLY A 217 -14.11 -10.16 -5.17
CA GLY A 217 -14.89 -10.75 -6.26
C GLY A 217 -15.90 -9.81 -6.94
N GLN A 218 -16.04 -8.55 -6.48
CA GLN A 218 -16.97 -7.60 -7.12
C GLN A 218 -16.35 -6.81 -8.30
N GLY A 219 -15.05 -6.85 -8.50
CA GLY A 219 -14.37 -6.16 -9.60
C GLY A 219 -13.79 -7.16 -10.59
N ASP A 220 -14.39 -7.24 -11.78
CA ASP A 220 -13.73 -7.87 -12.92
C ASP A 220 -12.74 -6.86 -13.50
N ARG A 221 -11.48 -6.96 -13.08
CA ARG A 221 -10.40 -6.35 -13.85
C ARG A 221 -10.17 -7.28 -15.02
N GLY A 222 -10.72 -6.95 -16.20
CA GLY A 222 -10.39 -7.64 -17.45
C GLY A 222 -8.87 -7.81 -17.55
N ILE A 223 -8.39 -8.96 -17.08
CA ILE A 223 -6.97 -9.23 -16.93
C ILE A 223 -6.51 -9.72 -18.29
N GLY A 224 -5.99 -8.79 -19.10
CA GLY A 224 -5.28 -9.13 -20.34
C GLY A 224 -4.14 -10.12 -20.07
N ASP A 225 -3.65 -10.72 -21.12
CA ASP A 225 -2.50 -11.62 -21.07
C ASP A 225 -1.34 -10.98 -20.32
N GLY A 226 -0.74 -11.73 -19.42
CA GLY A 226 0.19 -11.22 -18.45
C GLY A 226 1.42 -10.55 -19.07
N ASP A 227 1.98 -9.61 -18.32
CA ASP A 227 3.19 -8.88 -18.65
C ASP A 227 4.44 -9.79 -18.65
N THR A 228 5.40 -9.51 -19.52
CA THR A 228 6.71 -10.18 -19.54
C THR A 228 7.85 -9.17 -19.69
N VAL A 229 8.92 -9.39 -18.93
CA VAL A 229 10.19 -8.65 -19.02
C VAL A 229 11.36 -9.58 -19.37
N ALA A 230 11.07 -10.77 -19.87
CA ALA A 230 12.07 -11.81 -20.13
C ALA A 230 13.01 -11.53 -21.31
N HIS A 231 12.85 -10.39 -22.00
CA HIS A 231 13.79 -9.97 -23.05
C HIS A 231 15.04 -9.35 -22.44
N LEU A 232 16.21 -9.83 -22.83
CA LEU A 232 17.50 -9.34 -22.31
C LEU A 232 17.67 -7.83 -22.45
N ASP A 233 17.20 -7.25 -23.56
CA ASP A 233 17.22 -5.81 -23.79
C ASP A 233 16.34 -5.06 -22.77
N THR A 234 15.14 -5.55 -22.50
CA THR A 234 14.24 -4.99 -21.47
C THR A 234 14.88 -5.06 -20.09
N LEU A 235 15.40 -6.24 -19.71
CA LEU A 235 16.09 -6.44 -18.44
C LEU A 235 17.28 -5.50 -18.29
N TRP A 236 18.11 -5.40 -19.33
CA TRP A 236 19.25 -4.49 -19.31
C TRP A 236 18.80 -3.04 -19.11
N LYS A 237 17.80 -2.61 -19.86
CA LYS A 237 17.25 -1.25 -19.76
C LYS A 237 16.61 -0.97 -18.41
N MET A 238 15.88 -1.89 -17.82
CA MET A 238 15.30 -1.75 -16.48
C MET A 238 16.34 -1.31 -15.44
N PHE A 239 17.54 -1.86 -15.52
CA PHE A 239 18.59 -1.64 -14.53
C PHE A 239 19.61 -0.56 -14.92
N THR A 240 19.70 -0.17 -16.20
CA THR A 240 20.77 0.71 -16.68
C THR A 240 20.31 1.94 -17.45
N TRP A 241 19.04 2.00 -17.88
CA TRP A 241 18.52 3.07 -18.71
C TRP A 241 18.20 4.33 -17.90
N ARG A 242 18.75 5.48 -18.35
CA ARG A 242 18.64 6.76 -17.63
C ARG A 242 17.52 7.68 -18.09
N GLU A 243 16.75 7.30 -19.10
CA GLU A 243 15.63 8.10 -19.57
C GLU A 243 14.33 7.59 -18.95
N SER A 244 13.62 8.49 -18.27
CA SER A 244 12.41 8.13 -17.52
C SER A 244 11.14 8.09 -18.37
N ASN A 245 11.09 8.81 -19.51
CA ASN A 245 9.82 9.10 -20.18
C ASN A 245 9.72 8.63 -21.65
N THR A 246 10.79 8.17 -22.27
CA THR A 246 10.83 8.01 -23.73
C THR A 246 11.27 6.66 -24.25
N VAL A 247 11.30 5.64 -23.39
CA VAL A 247 11.61 4.31 -23.89
C VAL A 247 10.44 3.82 -24.74
N PRO A 248 10.65 3.57 -26.04
CA PRO A 248 9.65 2.91 -26.85
C PRO A 248 9.25 1.61 -26.15
N LEU A 249 7.95 1.44 -25.92
CA LEU A 249 7.42 0.19 -25.40
C LEU A 249 7.74 -0.89 -26.45
N PHE A 250 8.65 -1.78 -26.12
CA PHE A 250 8.91 -2.93 -26.98
C PHE A 250 7.79 -3.94 -26.82
N PRO A 251 7.20 -4.43 -27.91
CA PRO A 251 6.35 -5.59 -27.79
C PRO A 251 7.14 -6.75 -27.13
N PRO A 252 6.64 -7.41 -26.10
CA PRO A 252 5.27 -7.44 -25.60
C PRO A 252 5.02 -6.64 -24.30
N GLN A 253 5.60 -5.44 -24.13
CA GLN A 253 5.37 -4.62 -22.96
C GLN A 253 3.98 -3.97 -23.04
N HIS A 254 3.13 -4.21 -22.02
CA HIS A 254 1.75 -3.72 -21.99
C HIS A 254 1.58 -2.49 -21.10
N PHE A 255 2.62 -2.10 -20.34
CA PHE A 255 2.53 -1.04 -19.34
C PHE A 255 3.53 0.09 -19.65
N GLN A 256 3.29 1.25 -19.04
CA GLN A 256 4.18 2.39 -19.14
C GLN A 256 5.52 2.12 -18.44
N TRP A 257 6.57 2.84 -18.84
CA TRP A 257 7.95 2.58 -18.38
C TRP A 257 8.14 2.68 -16.85
N HIS A 258 7.34 3.48 -16.15
CA HIS A 258 7.40 3.55 -14.69
C HIS A 258 7.16 2.20 -14.00
N GLU A 259 6.47 1.26 -14.65
CA GLU A 259 6.26 -0.10 -14.15
C GLU A 259 7.50 -1.00 -14.29
N TYR A 260 8.54 -0.53 -14.95
CA TYR A 260 9.76 -1.31 -15.21
C TYR A 260 11.00 -0.69 -14.56
N ILE A 261 11.00 0.58 -14.18
CA ILE A 261 12.17 1.27 -13.62
C ILE A 261 12.67 0.56 -12.35
N ALA A 262 13.94 0.12 -12.41
CA ALA A 262 14.69 -0.45 -11.29
C ALA A 262 16.17 -0.07 -11.43
N TYR A 263 16.46 1.17 -11.82
CA TYR A 263 17.79 1.62 -12.16
C TYR A 263 18.78 1.40 -11.00
N LEU A 264 19.90 0.77 -11.29
CA LEU A 264 21.04 0.52 -10.41
C LEU A 264 22.35 1.05 -11.02
N GLY A 265 22.35 1.28 -12.33
CA GLY A 265 23.55 1.55 -13.09
C GLY A 265 24.47 0.32 -13.19
N VAL A 266 25.45 0.40 -14.08
CA VAL A 266 26.43 -0.69 -14.29
C VAL A 266 27.27 -0.94 -13.02
N ALA A 267 27.62 0.12 -12.29
CA ALA A 267 28.39 0.03 -11.05
C ALA A 267 27.60 -0.71 -9.95
N GLY A 268 26.31 -0.37 -9.79
CA GLY A 268 25.44 -1.05 -8.81
C GLY A 268 25.24 -2.52 -9.14
N ILE A 269 25.04 -2.86 -10.42
CA ILE A 269 24.94 -4.26 -10.87
C ILE A 269 26.24 -5.01 -10.56
N ALA A 270 27.41 -4.43 -10.88
CA ALA A 270 28.70 -5.07 -10.60
C ALA A 270 28.89 -5.35 -9.10
N LEU A 271 28.56 -4.37 -8.25
CA LEU A 271 28.61 -4.54 -6.80
C LEU A 271 27.63 -5.62 -6.32
N ALA A 272 26.40 -5.63 -6.81
CA ALA A 272 25.42 -6.65 -6.46
C ALA A 272 25.89 -8.07 -6.87
N MET A 273 26.48 -8.22 -8.04
CA MET A 273 27.03 -9.50 -8.50
C MET A 273 28.20 -9.99 -7.64
N LEU A 274 29.12 -9.09 -7.26
CA LEU A 274 30.20 -9.42 -6.33
C LEU A 274 29.66 -9.87 -4.96
N GLY A 275 28.63 -9.21 -4.45
CA GLY A 275 27.99 -9.57 -3.20
C GLY A 275 27.16 -10.85 -3.29
N LEU A 276 26.53 -11.13 -4.42
CA LEU A 276 25.87 -12.40 -4.69
C LEU A 276 26.87 -13.56 -4.61
N LEU A 277 28.07 -13.40 -5.21
CA LEU A 277 29.14 -14.38 -5.12
C LEU A 277 29.65 -14.56 -3.67
N ALA A 278 29.70 -13.48 -2.88
CA ALA A 278 30.02 -13.56 -1.46
C ALA A 278 28.92 -14.30 -0.67
N ALA A 279 27.64 -14.01 -0.93
CA ALA A 279 26.51 -14.68 -0.30
C ALA A 279 26.49 -16.19 -0.58
N LEU A 280 26.85 -16.64 -1.79
CA LEU A 280 26.96 -18.05 -2.15
C LEU A 280 28.03 -18.78 -1.32
N ARG A 281 29.11 -18.09 -0.93
CA ARG A 281 30.22 -18.67 -0.15
C ARG A 281 29.94 -18.72 1.35
N GLU A 282 29.12 -17.82 1.88
CA GLU A 282 28.84 -17.71 3.32
C GLU A 282 27.51 -18.40 3.68
N ARG A 283 27.59 -19.48 4.46
CA ARG A 283 26.40 -20.28 4.83
C ARG A 283 25.29 -19.46 5.47
N GLU A 284 25.65 -18.45 6.26
CA GLU A 284 24.69 -17.59 6.95
C GLU A 284 23.87 -16.71 6.00
N HIS A 285 24.42 -16.36 4.83
CA HIS A 285 23.81 -15.45 3.86
C HIS A 285 23.24 -16.14 2.63
N ARG A 286 23.47 -17.46 2.47
CA ARG A 286 23.01 -18.25 1.33
C ARG A 286 21.51 -18.20 1.11
N TRP A 287 20.72 -17.97 2.15
CA TRP A 287 19.27 -17.87 2.02
C TRP A 287 18.82 -16.75 1.08
N THR A 288 19.59 -15.65 0.98
CA THR A 288 19.29 -14.53 0.10
C THR A 288 19.30 -14.90 -1.37
N VAL A 289 20.09 -15.93 -1.73
CA VAL A 289 20.27 -16.36 -3.13
C VAL A 289 19.02 -17.07 -3.68
N PRO A 290 18.53 -18.17 -3.10
CA PRO A 290 17.32 -18.83 -3.62
C PRO A 290 16.08 -17.95 -3.51
N VAL A 291 15.95 -17.13 -2.46
CA VAL A 291 14.81 -16.22 -2.33
C VAL A 291 14.87 -15.12 -3.41
N GLY A 292 16.04 -14.50 -3.62
CA GLY A 292 16.24 -13.51 -4.67
C GLY A 292 16.06 -14.12 -6.08
N ALA A 293 16.48 -15.36 -6.30
CA ALA A 293 16.26 -16.07 -7.56
C ALA A 293 14.78 -16.32 -7.84
N VAL A 294 13.99 -16.72 -6.84
CA VAL A 294 12.53 -16.86 -6.97
C VAL A 294 11.90 -15.52 -7.32
N VAL A 295 12.27 -14.44 -6.63
CA VAL A 295 11.79 -13.08 -6.91
C VAL A 295 12.14 -12.67 -8.35
N PHE A 296 13.37 -12.94 -8.81
CA PHE A 296 13.81 -12.66 -10.17
C PHE A 296 12.96 -13.43 -11.20
N VAL A 297 12.75 -14.73 -11.00
CA VAL A 297 11.95 -15.56 -11.92
C VAL A 297 10.49 -15.08 -11.96
N LEU A 298 9.92 -14.72 -10.83
CA LEU A 298 8.55 -14.18 -10.77
C LEU A 298 8.43 -12.82 -11.48
N MET A 299 9.45 -11.96 -11.37
CA MET A 299 9.52 -10.68 -12.06
C MET A 299 9.47 -10.84 -13.58
N LEU A 300 10.00 -11.93 -14.13
CA LEU A 300 10.01 -12.18 -15.58
C LEU A 300 8.60 -12.33 -16.18
N GLY A 301 7.58 -12.62 -15.36
CA GLY A 301 6.19 -12.71 -15.82
C GLY A 301 5.93 -13.93 -16.70
N VAL A 302 5.27 -13.72 -17.83
CA VAL A 302 4.89 -14.78 -18.78
C VAL A 302 6.00 -14.98 -19.81
N PHE A 303 7.06 -15.65 -19.43
CA PHE A 303 8.23 -15.87 -20.32
C PHE A 303 8.26 -17.26 -20.98
N ALA A 304 7.47 -18.21 -20.48
CA ALA A 304 7.39 -19.57 -21.00
C ALA A 304 6.10 -20.26 -20.53
N PRO A 305 5.66 -21.35 -21.15
CA PRO A 305 4.48 -22.11 -20.72
C PRO A 305 4.56 -22.64 -19.27
N PHE A 306 5.77 -22.84 -18.76
CA PHE A 306 6.05 -23.31 -17.40
C PHE A 306 6.38 -22.15 -16.43
N ALA A 307 6.21 -20.89 -16.84
CA ALA A 307 6.46 -19.74 -15.97
C ALA A 307 5.56 -19.80 -14.72
N PRO A 308 6.10 -19.50 -13.51
CA PRO A 308 5.31 -19.61 -12.29
C PRO A 308 4.23 -18.52 -12.16
N TRP A 309 4.37 -17.39 -12.83
CA TRP A 309 3.43 -16.29 -12.74
C TRP A 309 2.02 -16.65 -13.27
N PRO A 310 1.83 -17.27 -14.47
CA PRO A 310 0.52 -17.74 -14.90
C PRO A 310 -0.12 -18.71 -13.92
N PHE A 311 0.65 -19.66 -13.38
CA PHE A 311 0.17 -20.61 -12.38
C PHE A 311 -0.35 -19.92 -11.11
N LEU A 312 0.40 -18.92 -10.58
CA LEU A 312 -0.05 -18.14 -9.42
C LEU A 312 -1.35 -17.41 -9.71
N ARG A 313 -1.48 -16.79 -10.88
CA ARG A 313 -2.69 -16.06 -11.27
C ARG A 313 -3.91 -16.96 -11.39
N GLU A 314 -3.73 -18.15 -11.90
CA GLU A 314 -4.83 -19.09 -12.12
C GLU A 314 -5.28 -19.78 -10.82
N HIS A 315 -4.34 -20.10 -9.91
CA HIS A 315 -4.62 -21.01 -8.81
C HIS A 315 -4.49 -20.40 -7.42
N VAL A 316 -3.85 -19.24 -7.26
CA VAL A 316 -3.50 -18.69 -5.94
C VAL A 316 -4.10 -17.30 -5.71
N PRO A 317 -5.22 -17.17 -4.97
CA PRO A 317 -5.71 -15.85 -4.55
C PRO A 317 -4.68 -15.15 -3.64
N PRO A 318 -4.46 -13.83 -3.74
CA PRO A 318 -5.17 -12.88 -4.60
C PRO A 318 -4.48 -12.62 -5.96
N PHE A 319 -3.53 -13.45 -6.40
CA PHE A 319 -2.75 -13.20 -7.62
C PHE A 319 -3.61 -13.15 -8.88
N ASN A 320 -4.78 -13.78 -8.87
CA ASN A 320 -5.78 -13.69 -9.94
C ASN A 320 -6.25 -12.26 -10.24
N ALA A 321 -6.20 -11.36 -9.25
CA ALA A 321 -6.53 -9.95 -9.42
C ALA A 321 -5.32 -9.06 -9.78
N LEU A 322 -4.11 -9.63 -9.85
CA LEU A 322 -2.86 -8.92 -10.07
C LEU A 322 -2.34 -9.16 -11.50
N ARG A 323 -1.98 -8.09 -12.20
CA ARG A 323 -1.59 -8.18 -13.62
C ARG A 323 -0.12 -7.87 -13.91
N VAL A 324 0.60 -7.18 -13.01
CA VAL A 324 1.93 -6.62 -13.27
C VAL A 324 2.99 -7.39 -12.51
N ALA A 325 3.54 -8.45 -13.12
CA ALA A 325 4.60 -9.29 -12.56
C ALA A 325 5.90 -8.51 -12.32
N SER A 326 6.24 -7.57 -13.21
CA SER A 326 7.46 -6.75 -13.11
C SER A 326 7.59 -5.99 -11.79
N ARG A 327 6.51 -5.80 -11.03
CA ARG A 327 6.54 -5.18 -9.70
C ARG A 327 7.30 -5.99 -8.65
N PHE A 328 7.61 -7.27 -8.88
CA PHE A 328 8.56 -8.02 -8.06
C PHE A 328 9.97 -7.39 -8.06
N ARG A 329 10.30 -6.53 -9.04
CA ARG A 329 11.55 -5.76 -9.07
C ARG A 329 11.82 -4.99 -7.79
N HIS A 330 10.78 -4.49 -7.10
CA HIS A 330 10.94 -3.75 -5.85
C HIS A 330 11.60 -4.59 -4.77
N ILE A 331 11.20 -5.86 -4.68
CA ILE A 331 11.80 -6.81 -3.74
C ILE A 331 13.16 -7.27 -4.27
N LEU A 332 13.34 -7.41 -5.58
CA LEU A 332 14.63 -7.74 -6.15
C LEU A 332 15.68 -6.66 -5.85
N VAL A 333 15.32 -5.37 -5.94
CA VAL A 333 16.20 -4.25 -5.55
C VAL A 333 16.60 -4.35 -4.07
N MET A 334 15.70 -4.75 -3.18
CA MET A 334 16.08 -5.04 -1.78
C MET A 334 17.22 -6.08 -1.73
N PHE A 335 17.09 -7.19 -2.45
CA PHE A 335 18.15 -8.21 -2.47
C PHE A 335 19.44 -7.71 -3.11
N THR A 336 19.37 -6.91 -4.19
CA THR A 336 20.58 -6.31 -4.81
C THR A 336 21.29 -5.36 -3.83
N CYS A 337 20.56 -4.58 -3.03
CA CYS A 337 21.12 -3.74 -1.98
C CYS A 337 21.78 -4.58 -0.86
N LEU A 338 21.15 -5.70 -0.45
CA LEU A 338 21.76 -6.64 0.51
C LEU A 338 23.07 -7.24 -0.03
N TRP A 339 23.07 -7.67 -1.28
CA TRP A 339 24.28 -8.21 -1.92
C TRP A 339 25.35 -7.13 -2.08
N THR A 340 25.00 -5.89 -2.42
CA THR A 340 25.96 -4.79 -2.49
C THR A 340 26.59 -4.52 -1.11
N ALA A 341 25.79 -4.55 -0.04
CA ALA A 341 26.33 -4.42 1.31
C ALA A 341 27.32 -5.53 1.67
N LEU A 342 27.02 -6.77 1.26
CA LEU A 342 27.96 -7.90 1.42
C LEU A 342 29.22 -7.71 0.58
N ALA A 343 29.13 -7.18 -0.65
CA ALA A 343 30.31 -6.88 -1.48
C ALA A 343 31.26 -5.90 -0.77
N ILE A 344 30.74 -4.80 -0.26
CA ILE A 344 31.51 -3.76 0.43
C ILE A 344 32.31 -4.36 1.60
N ASP A 345 31.73 -5.29 2.34
CA ASP A 345 32.36 -5.86 3.54
C ASP A 345 33.22 -7.10 3.27
N ARG A 346 32.78 -7.98 2.38
CA ARG A 346 33.37 -9.32 2.24
C ARG A 346 34.45 -9.41 1.17
N VAL A 347 34.30 -8.61 0.09
CA VAL A 347 35.29 -8.63 -1.00
C VAL A 347 36.67 -8.15 -0.54
N PRO A 348 36.82 -7.08 0.26
CA PRO A 348 38.13 -6.69 0.78
C PRO A 348 38.82 -7.79 1.61
N VAL A 349 38.06 -8.50 2.44
CA VAL A 349 38.57 -9.63 3.22
C VAL A 349 39.00 -10.80 2.31
N ALA A 350 38.26 -11.05 1.24
CA ALA A 350 38.62 -12.07 0.26
C ALA A 350 39.92 -11.71 -0.49
N LEU A 351 40.07 -10.43 -0.88
CA LEU A 351 41.29 -9.92 -1.52
C LEU A 351 42.51 -10.08 -0.61
N GLU A 352 42.39 -9.79 0.70
CA GLU A 352 43.45 -9.99 1.66
C GLU A 352 43.91 -11.46 1.71
N ARG A 353 42.97 -12.39 1.71
CA ARG A 353 43.27 -13.83 1.73
C ARG A 353 43.95 -14.29 0.43
N ILE A 354 43.46 -13.81 -0.73
CA ILE A 354 44.01 -14.20 -2.04
C ILE A 354 45.43 -13.68 -2.21
N PHE A 355 45.65 -12.40 -1.95
CA PHE A 355 46.94 -11.74 -2.15
C PHE A 355 47.87 -11.82 -0.94
N ARG A 356 47.39 -12.38 0.16
CA ARG A 356 48.12 -12.46 1.44
C ARG A 356 48.71 -11.10 1.90
N SER A 357 47.99 -10.02 1.65
CA SER A 357 48.42 -8.65 1.89
C SER A 357 47.32 -7.80 2.52
N PRO A 358 47.52 -7.23 3.71
CA PRO A 358 46.60 -6.28 4.32
C PRO A 358 46.37 -5.03 3.45
N ARG A 359 47.38 -4.65 2.64
CA ARG A 359 47.26 -3.52 1.70
C ARG A 359 46.21 -3.80 0.64
N ALA A 360 46.10 -5.06 0.14
CA ALA A 360 45.07 -5.46 -0.81
C ALA A 360 43.66 -5.28 -0.23
N SER A 361 43.44 -5.60 1.06
CA SER A 361 42.19 -5.35 1.77
C SER A 361 41.85 -3.88 1.87
N GLN A 362 42.84 -3.04 2.23
CA GLN A 362 42.64 -1.59 2.34
C GLN A 362 42.31 -0.95 1.00
N ILE A 363 43.06 -1.26 -0.06
CA ILE A 363 42.83 -0.76 -1.43
C ILE A 363 41.45 -1.22 -1.90
N GLY A 364 41.13 -2.51 -1.72
CA GLY A 364 39.82 -3.06 -2.08
C GLY A 364 38.67 -2.38 -1.35
N ARG A 365 38.82 -2.10 -0.06
CA ARG A 365 37.81 -1.37 0.73
C ARG A 365 37.59 0.05 0.24
N VAL A 366 38.65 0.79 -0.01
CA VAL A 366 38.57 2.17 -0.54
C VAL A 366 37.94 2.16 -1.93
N ALA A 367 38.39 1.28 -2.82
CA ALA A 367 37.86 1.17 -4.17
C ALA A 367 36.35 0.80 -4.19
N LEU A 368 35.93 -0.16 -3.36
CA LEU A 368 34.52 -0.56 -3.29
C LEU A 368 33.63 0.50 -2.65
N LEU A 369 34.13 1.22 -1.63
CA LEU A 369 33.39 2.35 -1.05
C LEU A 369 33.26 3.50 -2.06
N ALA A 370 34.32 3.83 -2.81
CA ALA A 370 34.27 4.83 -3.86
C ALA A 370 33.28 4.43 -4.97
N LEU A 371 33.31 3.17 -5.40
CA LEU A 371 32.38 2.66 -6.39
C LEU A 371 30.94 2.66 -5.87
N ALA A 372 30.74 2.34 -4.60
CA ALA A 372 29.43 2.37 -3.96
C ALA A 372 28.89 3.82 -3.86
N LEU A 373 29.73 4.77 -3.45
CA LEU A 373 29.34 6.18 -3.42
C LEU A 373 28.98 6.71 -4.81
N PHE A 374 29.78 6.36 -5.83
CA PHE A 374 29.46 6.70 -7.22
C PHE A 374 28.12 6.08 -7.66
N ALA A 375 27.88 4.80 -7.36
CA ALA A 375 26.62 4.15 -7.72
C ALA A 375 25.43 4.78 -6.99
N ALA A 376 25.57 5.13 -5.70
CA ALA A 376 24.52 5.82 -4.95
C ALA A 376 24.23 7.23 -5.51
N GLU A 377 25.27 8.01 -5.81
CA GLU A 377 25.10 9.33 -6.42
C GLU A 377 24.40 9.23 -7.78
N ASP A 378 24.86 8.32 -8.62
CA ASP A 378 24.28 8.07 -9.92
C ASP A 378 22.79 7.72 -9.86
N GLU A 379 22.41 6.84 -8.94
CA GLU A 379 21.02 6.44 -8.71
C GLU A 379 20.18 7.58 -8.14
N LEU A 380 20.69 8.33 -7.15
CA LEU A 380 19.98 9.46 -6.54
C LEU A 380 19.77 10.60 -7.54
N VAL A 381 20.74 10.89 -8.40
CA VAL A 381 20.60 11.88 -9.49
C VAL A 381 19.51 11.44 -10.46
N PHE A 382 19.49 10.16 -10.85
CA PHE A 382 18.43 9.64 -11.70
C PHE A 382 17.07 9.72 -11.01
N ALA A 383 16.95 9.25 -9.76
CA ALA A 383 15.73 9.28 -8.97
C ALA A 383 15.17 10.71 -8.84
N SER A 384 16.03 11.70 -8.60
CA SER A 384 15.62 13.11 -8.49
C SER A 384 15.02 13.66 -9.79
N ARG A 385 15.55 13.27 -10.94
CA ARG A 385 14.99 13.65 -12.26
C ARG A 385 13.62 13.03 -12.49
N VAL A 386 13.48 11.73 -12.16
CA VAL A 386 12.19 11.02 -12.27
C VAL A 386 11.13 11.73 -11.43
N VAL A 387 11.45 12.09 -10.19
CA VAL A 387 10.52 12.82 -9.32
C VAL A 387 10.19 14.21 -9.90
N GLY A 388 11.18 14.94 -10.43
CA GLY A 388 10.98 16.28 -11.00
C GLY A 388 9.91 16.30 -12.07
N HIS A 389 9.97 15.39 -13.03
CA HIS A 389 9.02 15.31 -14.14
C HIS A 389 7.57 15.03 -13.73
N HIS A 390 7.33 14.37 -12.60
CA HIS A 390 5.98 14.03 -12.17
C HIS A 390 5.28 15.12 -11.35
N TYR A 391 5.97 16.23 -11.04
CA TYR A 391 5.43 17.37 -10.27
C TYR A 391 5.43 18.67 -11.06
N GLU A 392 5.34 18.62 -12.38
CA GLU A 392 5.36 19.79 -13.27
C GLU A 392 3.98 20.41 -13.54
N GLY A 393 2.90 19.80 -13.09
CA GLY A 393 1.55 20.30 -13.29
C GLY A 393 1.24 21.55 -12.46
N ASP A 394 0.28 22.36 -12.91
CA ASP A 394 -0.19 23.52 -12.18
C ASP A 394 -0.76 23.11 -10.81
N PRO A 395 -0.44 23.86 -9.74
CA PRO A 395 -1.05 23.61 -8.44
C PRO A 395 -2.56 23.85 -8.51
N ALA A 396 -3.31 22.94 -7.91
CA ALA A 396 -4.74 23.08 -7.73
C ALA A 396 -5.04 24.39 -6.98
N ARG A 397 -5.95 25.22 -7.49
CA ARG A 397 -6.42 26.43 -6.84
C ARG A 397 -7.81 26.14 -6.28
N PRO A 398 -7.97 25.97 -4.96
CA PRO A 398 -9.28 25.72 -4.39
C PRO A 398 -10.21 26.89 -4.68
N GLY A 399 -11.34 26.63 -5.33
CA GLY A 399 -12.45 27.57 -5.47
C GLY A 399 -13.22 27.71 -4.15
N ALA A 400 -14.20 28.62 -4.12
CA ALA A 400 -15.09 28.74 -2.97
C ALA A 400 -15.92 27.45 -2.80
N ALA A 401 -15.96 26.92 -1.57
CA ALA A 401 -16.76 25.75 -1.27
C ALA A 401 -18.26 26.07 -1.36
N SER A 402 -19.04 25.21 -2.02
CA SER A 402 -20.50 25.30 -2.01
C SER A 402 -21.02 24.87 -0.61
N ALA A 403 -22.02 25.61 -0.12
CA ALA A 403 -22.72 25.25 1.12
C ALA A 403 -23.51 23.94 0.98
N ARG A 404 -23.89 23.57 -0.25
CA ARG A 404 -24.62 22.34 -0.56
C ARG A 404 -23.80 21.46 -1.48
N PHE A 405 -23.90 20.15 -1.26
CA PHE A 405 -23.33 19.18 -2.16
C PHE A 405 -24.18 19.05 -3.45
N TYR A 406 -23.52 19.02 -4.61
CA TYR A 406 -24.19 18.75 -5.89
C TYR A 406 -23.22 18.13 -6.91
N TYR A 407 -23.77 17.52 -7.97
CA TYR A 407 -23.01 17.04 -9.11
C TYR A 407 -22.95 18.09 -10.21
N GLY A 408 -21.77 18.49 -10.63
CA GLY A 408 -21.53 19.50 -11.64
C GLY A 408 -21.21 18.91 -13.01
N GLY A 409 -22.22 18.47 -13.75
CA GLY A 409 -22.07 18.06 -15.15
C GLY A 409 -21.34 16.75 -15.41
N GLU A 410 -21.39 16.30 -16.69
CA GLU A 410 -20.66 15.12 -17.15
C GLU A 410 -19.22 15.47 -17.52
N GLY A 411 -18.30 14.59 -17.12
CA GLY A 411 -16.92 14.61 -17.57
C GLY A 411 -15.94 15.14 -16.55
N LEU A 412 -14.69 14.91 -16.88
CA LEU A 412 -13.53 15.35 -16.10
C LEU A 412 -13.19 16.76 -16.55
N ALA A 413 -13.77 17.74 -15.88
CA ALA A 413 -13.32 19.11 -16.04
C ALA A 413 -11.81 19.22 -15.68
N PRO A 414 -11.05 20.14 -16.26
CA PRO A 414 -9.64 20.35 -15.91
C PRO A 414 -9.39 20.56 -14.41
N ASP A 415 -10.42 21.04 -13.69
CA ASP A 415 -10.43 21.39 -12.28
C ASP A 415 -10.95 20.27 -11.35
N TRP A 416 -11.08 19.05 -11.83
CA TRP A 416 -11.67 17.94 -11.06
C TRP A 416 -10.94 17.67 -9.71
N LEU A 417 -9.67 18.01 -9.60
CA LEU A 417 -8.88 17.86 -8.36
C LEU A 417 -9.39 18.73 -7.22
N ASP A 418 -10.02 19.86 -7.54
CA ASP A 418 -10.50 20.83 -6.54
C ASP A 418 -11.94 20.57 -6.11
N GLN A 419 -12.62 19.66 -6.78
CA GLN A 419 -14.05 19.41 -6.55
C GLN A 419 -14.38 18.97 -5.11
N PRO A 420 -13.59 18.09 -4.43
CA PRO A 420 -13.87 17.76 -3.05
C PRO A 420 -13.80 18.97 -2.12
N SER A 421 -12.82 19.85 -2.31
CA SER A 421 -12.68 21.08 -1.51
C SER A 421 -13.80 22.09 -1.76
N GLN A 422 -14.42 22.03 -2.96
CA GLN A 422 -15.57 22.85 -3.35
C GLN A 422 -16.93 22.25 -2.95
N ASN A 423 -16.96 21.06 -2.34
CA ASN A 423 -18.19 20.29 -2.08
C ASN A 423 -19.00 19.99 -3.35
N ARG A 424 -18.34 19.81 -4.48
CA ARG A 424 -18.89 19.56 -5.81
C ARG A 424 -18.35 18.25 -6.35
N ALA A 425 -19.19 17.39 -6.87
CA ALA A 425 -18.84 16.10 -7.44
C ALA A 425 -18.98 16.07 -8.97
N HIS A 426 -18.44 15.04 -9.58
CA HIS A 426 -18.64 14.71 -11.00
C HIS A 426 -19.14 13.27 -11.17
N THR A 427 -19.71 12.96 -12.33
CA THR A 427 -20.22 11.62 -12.64
C THR A 427 -19.18 10.71 -13.29
N GLY A 428 -17.99 11.23 -13.64
CA GLY A 428 -16.90 10.46 -14.21
C GLY A 428 -16.28 9.50 -13.19
N CYS A 429 -15.84 8.32 -13.63
CA CYS A 429 -15.17 7.32 -12.79
C CYS A 429 -13.66 7.42 -12.95
N ARG A 430 -12.94 7.50 -11.83
CA ARG A 430 -11.49 7.48 -11.72
C ARG A 430 -10.98 6.29 -10.93
N ALA A 431 -11.84 5.65 -10.14
CA ALA A 431 -11.45 4.52 -9.33
C ALA A 431 -10.93 3.39 -10.22
N SER A 432 -9.77 2.83 -9.83
CA SER A 432 -9.17 1.66 -10.49
C SER A 432 -10.06 0.42 -10.43
N PHE A 433 -11.00 0.40 -9.51
CA PHE A 433 -12.07 -0.57 -9.38
C PHE A 433 -13.36 0.11 -9.81
N ALA A 434 -13.82 -0.16 -11.02
CA ALA A 434 -15.16 0.22 -11.45
C ALA A 434 -16.18 -0.60 -10.66
N PHE A 435 -16.91 0.07 -9.76
CA PHE A 435 -17.88 -0.63 -8.94
C PHE A 435 -19.16 -0.94 -9.69
N ARG A 436 -19.54 -0.22 -10.78
CA ARG A 436 -20.70 -0.49 -11.68
C ARG A 436 -20.81 0.51 -12.81
N ASP A 437 -21.77 0.28 -13.70
CA ASP A 437 -22.19 1.25 -14.70
C ASP A 437 -22.73 2.53 -14.06
N LYS A 438 -22.68 3.63 -14.81
CA LYS A 438 -23.05 4.96 -14.31
C LYS A 438 -24.52 4.98 -13.89
N ALA A 439 -24.79 5.23 -12.62
CA ALA A 439 -26.15 5.56 -12.18
C ALA A 439 -26.64 6.84 -12.88
N ALA A 440 -27.95 6.92 -13.13
CA ALA A 440 -28.59 8.09 -13.73
C ALA A 440 -28.65 9.25 -12.73
N ILE A 441 -27.49 9.88 -12.48
CA ILE A 441 -27.32 11.01 -11.58
C ILE A 441 -27.85 12.28 -12.24
N TRP A 442 -28.59 13.06 -11.47
CA TRP A 442 -28.95 14.42 -11.91
C TRP A 442 -27.94 15.43 -11.45
N THR A 443 -27.62 16.38 -12.32
CA THR A 443 -26.63 17.43 -12.13
C THR A 443 -27.29 18.73 -11.66
N ASP A 444 -26.50 19.74 -11.37
CA ASP A 444 -26.89 21.04 -10.88
C ASP A 444 -27.23 21.10 -9.37
N ASP A 445 -27.36 22.31 -8.83
CA ASP A 445 -27.71 22.57 -7.44
C ASP A 445 -29.23 22.36 -7.21
N VAL A 446 -29.64 21.12 -7.26
CA VAL A 446 -31.05 20.69 -7.09
C VAL A 446 -31.18 19.76 -5.88
N PRO A 447 -32.39 19.58 -5.34
CA PRO A 447 -32.63 18.65 -4.25
C PRO A 447 -32.09 17.26 -4.54
N GLN A 448 -31.36 16.69 -3.59
CA GLN A 448 -30.66 15.40 -3.75
C GLN A 448 -31.56 14.18 -3.47
N ALA A 449 -32.85 14.41 -3.19
CA ALA A 449 -33.89 13.40 -3.06
C ALA A 449 -35.11 13.83 -3.93
N ARG A 450 -35.67 12.89 -4.70
CA ARG A 450 -36.83 13.13 -5.58
C ARG A 450 -37.83 11.99 -5.46
N ALA A 451 -39.12 12.32 -5.56
CA ALA A 451 -40.16 11.32 -5.71
C ALA A 451 -40.02 10.61 -7.08
N ALA A 452 -40.24 9.32 -7.13
CA ALA A 452 -40.23 8.55 -8.38
C ALA A 452 -41.53 8.70 -9.15
N ASP A 453 -42.64 9.06 -8.49
CA ASP A 453 -43.95 9.31 -9.10
C ASP A 453 -44.73 10.40 -8.35
N ASP A 454 -45.85 10.85 -8.91
CA ASP A 454 -46.66 11.93 -8.37
C ASP A 454 -47.44 11.58 -7.08
N ALA A 455 -47.40 10.33 -6.63
CA ALA A 455 -48.04 9.93 -5.38
C ALA A 455 -47.26 10.34 -4.15
N LEU A 456 -46.04 10.84 -4.33
CA LEU A 456 -45.13 11.25 -3.25
C LEU A 456 -44.72 12.72 -3.43
N VAL A 457 -44.60 13.41 -2.32
CA VAL A 457 -44.03 14.76 -2.26
C VAL A 457 -42.88 14.77 -1.22
N VAL A 458 -41.67 15.08 -1.67
CA VAL A 458 -40.53 15.30 -0.80
C VAL A 458 -40.60 16.74 -0.28
N GLU A 459 -40.95 16.92 1.00
CA GLU A 459 -41.12 18.23 1.62
C GLU A 459 -39.76 18.93 1.89
N SER A 460 -38.78 18.14 2.31
CA SER A 460 -37.44 18.62 2.56
C SER A 460 -36.41 17.50 2.37
N SER A 461 -35.21 17.88 1.99
CA SER A 461 -34.08 16.95 1.94
C SER A 461 -32.78 17.64 2.27
N SER A 462 -31.90 16.94 2.99
CA SER A 462 -30.51 17.30 3.22
C SER A 462 -29.60 16.10 2.98
N ARG A 463 -28.34 16.38 2.80
CA ARG A 463 -27.35 15.36 2.50
C ARG A 463 -25.99 15.72 3.12
N THR A 464 -25.29 14.71 3.63
CA THR A 464 -23.85 14.74 3.89
C THR A 464 -23.14 13.78 2.92
N HIS A 465 -21.86 13.45 3.17
CA HIS A 465 -21.20 12.42 2.38
C HIS A 465 -21.76 11.02 2.68
N ASN A 466 -22.05 10.72 3.95
CA ASN A 466 -22.49 9.39 4.39
C ASN A 466 -23.99 9.29 4.65
N THR A 467 -24.77 10.37 4.53
CA THR A 467 -26.19 10.36 4.90
C THR A 467 -27.08 11.10 3.91
N PHE A 468 -28.36 10.72 3.90
CA PHE A 468 -29.46 11.49 3.35
C PHE A 468 -30.57 11.55 4.41
N ASP A 469 -31.10 12.75 4.64
CA ASP A 469 -32.24 12.98 5.50
C ASP A 469 -33.35 13.62 4.66
N PHE A 470 -34.56 13.06 4.70
CA PHE A 470 -35.68 13.64 3.96
C PHE A 470 -37.01 13.40 4.66
N VAL A 471 -37.95 14.30 4.40
CA VAL A 471 -39.33 14.18 4.82
C VAL A 471 -40.17 13.99 3.57
N VAL A 472 -40.98 12.94 3.55
CA VAL A 472 -41.86 12.60 2.42
C VAL A 472 -43.30 12.38 2.88
N VAL A 473 -44.24 12.87 2.09
CA VAL A 473 -45.68 12.59 2.21
C VAL A 473 -46.08 11.75 1.03
N ALA A 474 -46.63 10.57 1.28
CA ALA A 474 -47.02 9.60 0.27
C ALA A 474 -48.52 9.29 0.37
N SER A 475 -49.27 9.48 -0.68
CA SER A 475 -50.70 9.11 -0.74
C SER A 475 -50.92 7.58 -0.83
N ARG A 476 -49.91 6.85 -1.32
CA ARG A 476 -49.79 5.38 -1.37
C ARG A 476 -48.32 5.00 -1.20
N PRO A 477 -48.02 3.71 -0.89
CA PRO A 477 -46.64 3.27 -0.87
C PRO A 477 -45.95 3.56 -2.21
N GLY A 478 -44.72 4.08 -2.13
CA GLY A 478 -43.99 4.50 -3.34
C GLY A 478 -42.49 4.63 -3.05
N ARG A 479 -41.78 5.24 -4.00
CA ARG A 479 -40.31 5.24 -4.01
C ARG A 479 -39.74 6.65 -4.05
N VAL A 480 -38.72 6.91 -3.21
CA VAL A 480 -37.89 8.11 -3.26
C VAL A 480 -36.55 7.72 -3.86
N LEU A 481 -36.11 8.47 -4.87
CA LEU A 481 -34.80 8.34 -5.50
C LEU A 481 -33.81 9.30 -4.80
N LEU A 482 -32.62 8.81 -4.49
CA LEU A 482 -31.54 9.57 -3.88
C LEU A 482 -30.39 9.70 -4.86
N ASN A 483 -29.86 10.90 -5.03
CA ASN A 483 -28.84 11.22 -6.02
C ASN A 483 -27.46 10.67 -5.63
N SER A 484 -27.31 9.36 -5.63
CA SER A 484 -26.08 8.62 -5.35
C SER A 484 -26.16 7.22 -5.92
N ALA A 485 -25.02 6.63 -6.24
CA ALA A 485 -24.97 5.23 -6.60
C ALA A 485 -25.43 4.32 -5.45
N TYR A 486 -26.11 3.24 -5.78
CA TYR A 486 -26.53 2.23 -4.83
C TYR A 486 -25.35 1.38 -4.37
N ASP A 487 -25.31 1.07 -3.09
CA ASP A 487 -24.43 0.07 -2.50
C ASP A 487 -25.17 -0.67 -1.37
N PRO A 488 -24.91 -1.98 -1.16
CA PRO A 488 -25.52 -2.75 -0.08
C PRO A 488 -25.20 -2.26 1.33
N GLY A 489 -24.25 -1.33 1.49
CA GLY A 489 -23.94 -0.66 2.77
C GLY A 489 -24.89 0.45 3.16
N TRP A 490 -25.79 0.90 2.25
CA TRP A 490 -26.83 1.87 2.58
C TRP A 490 -27.95 1.22 3.38
N GLY A 491 -28.40 1.90 4.43
CA GLY A 491 -29.54 1.51 5.26
C GLY A 491 -30.45 2.69 5.58
N ALA A 492 -31.74 2.46 5.75
CA ALA A 492 -32.74 3.48 6.05
C ALA A 492 -33.39 3.23 7.42
N SER A 493 -33.72 4.30 8.16
CA SER A 493 -34.44 4.23 9.42
C SER A 493 -35.90 3.87 9.26
N ALA A 494 -36.48 4.17 8.10
CA ALA A 494 -37.85 3.81 7.70
C ALA A 494 -37.87 3.48 6.21
N GLY A 495 -38.67 2.48 5.83
CA GLY A 495 -38.71 1.97 4.46
C GLY A 495 -37.60 0.94 4.15
N THR A 496 -37.45 0.62 2.87
CA THR A 496 -36.49 -0.39 2.40
C THR A 496 -35.58 0.20 1.34
N VAL A 497 -34.27 0.10 1.53
CA VAL A 497 -33.27 0.54 0.55
C VAL A 497 -33.19 -0.45 -0.60
N GLN A 498 -33.21 0.06 -1.83
CA GLN A 498 -33.11 -0.73 -3.05
C GLN A 498 -32.25 -0.04 -4.12
N SER A 499 -31.91 -0.79 -5.16
CA SER A 499 -31.33 -0.27 -6.39
C SER A 499 -32.40 -0.05 -7.43
N GLN A 500 -32.42 1.15 -8.03
CA GLN A 500 -33.21 1.43 -9.23
C GLN A 500 -32.28 1.95 -10.32
N SER A 501 -32.00 1.12 -11.31
CA SER A 501 -31.04 1.45 -12.38
C SER A 501 -29.70 1.98 -11.81
N GLU A 502 -29.11 1.23 -10.89
CA GLU A 502 -27.89 1.57 -10.13
C GLU A 502 -28.00 2.80 -9.21
N LEU A 503 -29.12 3.51 -9.21
CA LEU A 503 -29.39 4.63 -8.32
C LEU A 503 -29.87 4.14 -6.96
N LEU A 504 -29.47 4.82 -5.90
CA LEU A 504 -29.95 4.59 -4.54
C LEU A 504 -31.44 4.99 -4.45
N ALA A 505 -32.27 4.09 -3.95
CA ALA A 505 -33.70 4.31 -3.80
C ALA A 505 -34.19 3.79 -2.45
N VAL A 506 -35.27 4.40 -1.94
CA VAL A 506 -35.94 3.98 -0.71
C VAL A 506 -37.44 3.83 -0.97
N ASP A 507 -37.98 2.62 -0.74
CA ASP A 507 -39.40 2.36 -0.73
C ASP A 507 -40.01 2.80 0.59
N VAL A 508 -40.97 3.71 0.56
CA VAL A 508 -41.62 4.30 1.74
C VAL A 508 -43.07 3.92 1.83
N PRO A 509 -43.65 3.73 3.04
CA PRO A 509 -45.07 3.46 3.20
C PRO A 509 -45.93 4.71 2.90
N ALA A 510 -47.24 4.53 2.77
CA ALA A 510 -48.18 5.63 2.71
C ALA A 510 -48.16 6.43 4.03
N GLY A 511 -48.45 7.72 3.91
CA GLY A 511 -48.41 8.67 5.03
C GLY A 511 -47.18 9.56 5.03
N ARG A 512 -47.00 10.30 6.13
CA ARG A 512 -45.86 11.17 6.32
C ARG A 512 -44.74 10.41 7.00
N SER A 513 -43.57 10.36 6.38
CA SER A 513 -42.37 9.66 6.91
C SER A 513 -41.18 10.61 7.00
N VAL A 514 -40.44 10.53 8.11
CA VAL A 514 -39.10 11.12 8.26
C VAL A 514 -38.09 9.98 8.10
N VAL A 515 -37.25 10.07 7.11
CA VAL A 515 -36.33 8.99 6.73
C VAL A 515 -34.89 9.47 6.84
N HIS A 516 -34.11 8.71 7.59
CA HIS A 516 -32.65 8.86 7.70
C HIS A 516 -31.99 7.69 6.99
N VAL A 517 -31.26 7.97 5.94
CA VAL A 517 -30.48 6.98 5.18
C VAL A 517 -29.01 7.17 5.48
N ARG A 518 -28.32 6.09 5.86
CA ARG A 518 -26.91 6.14 6.24
C ARG A 518 -26.13 5.05 5.55
N TYR A 519 -24.94 5.40 5.07
CA TYR A 519 -23.95 4.46 4.59
C TYR A 519 -23.11 3.91 5.75
N LEU A 520 -23.04 2.59 5.87
CA LEU A 520 -22.19 1.89 6.82
C LEU A 520 -21.62 0.64 6.13
N PRO A 521 -20.30 0.57 5.91
CA PRO A 521 -19.67 -0.62 5.34
C PRO A 521 -20.03 -1.88 6.13
N ARG A 522 -20.30 -2.97 5.43
CA ARG A 522 -20.63 -4.24 6.08
C ARG A 522 -19.52 -4.66 7.04
N HIS A 523 -19.91 -5.17 8.19
CA HIS A 523 -18.99 -5.65 9.24
C HIS A 523 -18.07 -4.57 9.85
N LEU A 524 -18.24 -3.28 9.56
CA LEU A 524 -17.39 -2.21 10.10
C LEU A 524 -17.39 -2.21 11.64
N VAL A 525 -18.57 -2.28 12.26
CA VAL A 525 -18.70 -2.25 13.73
C VAL A 525 -18.01 -3.47 14.37
N LEU A 526 -18.23 -4.67 13.80
CA LEU A 526 -17.55 -5.90 14.26
C LEU A 526 -16.04 -5.75 14.10
N GLY A 527 -15.58 -5.27 12.95
CA GLY A 527 -14.17 -5.03 12.67
C GLY A 527 -13.55 -4.04 13.66
N LEU A 528 -14.23 -2.94 13.95
CA LEU A 528 -13.78 -1.94 14.92
C LEU A 528 -13.66 -2.55 16.34
N THR A 529 -14.65 -3.33 16.76
CA THR A 529 -14.62 -4.00 18.07
C THR A 529 -13.41 -4.93 18.18
N ILE A 530 -13.18 -5.78 17.16
CA ILE A 530 -12.03 -6.69 17.14
C ILE A 530 -10.72 -5.91 17.15
N THR A 531 -10.60 -4.84 16.36
CA THR A 531 -9.38 -4.01 16.30
C THR A 531 -9.08 -3.37 17.65
N LEU A 532 -10.07 -2.78 18.31
CA LEU A 532 -9.90 -2.17 19.63
C LEU A 532 -9.51 -3.18 20.71
N LEU A 533 -10.16 -4.34 20.74
CA LEU A 533 -9.81 -5.42 21.66
C LEU A 533 -8.39 -5.94 21.40
N SER A 534 -8.00 -6.11 20.15
CA SER A 534 -6.66 -6.56 19.79
C SER A 534 -5.59 -5.53 20.18
N ALA A 535 -5.86 -4.25 19.93
CA ALA A 535 -4.96 -3.15 20.33
C ALA A 535 -4.83 -3.08 21.85
N LEU A 536 -5.93 -3.25 22.61
CA LEU A 536 -5.92 -3.29 24.07
C LEU A 536 -5.09 -4.49 24.58
N LEU A 537 -5.30 -5.69 24.04
CA LEU A 537 -4.56 -6.89 24.46
C LEU A 537 -3.06 -6.76 24.20
N ILE A 538 -2.68 -6.21 23.03
CA ILE A 538 -1.28 -5.95 22.68
C ILE A 538 -0.70 -4.87 23.60
N GLY A 539 -1.45 -3.79 23.86
CA GLY A 539 -1.06 -2.75 24.79
C GLY A 539 -0.81 -3.29 26.21
N LEU A 540 -1.71 -4.13 26.71
CA LEU A 540 -1.57 -4.80 28.00
C LEU A 540 -0.37 -5.77 28.04
N TYR A 541 -0.11 -6.48 26.93
CA TYR A 541 1.06 -7.35 26.80
C TYR A 541 2.37 -6.56 27.00
N PHE A 542 2.55 -5.44 26.29
CA PHE A 542 3.75 -4.61 26.43
C PHE A 542 3.79 -3.83 27.76
N ALA A 543 2.63 -3.36 28.25
CA ALA A 543 2.55 -2.70 29.55
C ALA A 543 2.97 -3.63 30.70
N ARG A 544 2.57 -4.90 30.64
CA ARG A 544 3.00 -5.90 31.62
C ARG A 544 4.52 -6.07 31.63
N ASP A 545 5.16 -6.14 30.48
CA ASP A 545 6.61 -6.32 30.40
C ASP A 545 7.34 -5.05 30.86
N TRP A 546 6.84 -3.86 30.52
CA TRP A 546 7.35 -2.60 31.03
C TRP A 546 7.23 -2.50 32.58
N LEU A 547 6.06 -2.88 33.14
CA LEU A 547 5.84 -2.91 34.58
C LEU A 547 6.75 -3.92 35.30
N ARG A 548 7.06 -5.04 34.69
CA ARG A 548 8.04 -6.02 35.20
C ARG A 548 9.45 -5.46 35.23
N LEU A 549 9.87 -4.81 34.14
CA LEU A 549 11.18 -4.19 34.01
C LEU A 549 11.40 -3.05 35.02
N THR A 550 10.32 -2.30 35.34
CA THR A 550 10.35 -1.21 36.32
C THR A 550 10.14 -1.66 37.78
N GLY A 551 9.96 -2.95 38.04
CA GLY A 551 9.71 -3.50 39.39
C GLY A 551 8.37 -3.11 39.99
N ARG A 552 7.44 -2.55 39.21
CA ARG A 552 6.15 -2.04 39.68
C ARG A 552 4.99 -3.06 39.60
N LEU A 553 5.27 -4.30 39.19
CA LEU A 553 4.24 -5.35 39.15
C LEU A 553 3.96 -5.94 40.53
N PRO A 554 2.68 -6.02 40.96
CA PRO A 554 2.29 -6.79 42.15
C PRO A 554 2.73 -8.26 42.04
N ARG A 555 3.20 -8.84 43.13
CA ARG A 555 3.78 -10.19 43.17
C ARG A 555 2.84 -11.30 42.63
N PHE A 556 1.53 -11.13 42.69
CA PHE A 556 0.53 -12.11 42.22
C PHE A 556 0.39 -12.17 40.67
N LEU A 557 0.92 -11.17 39.94
CA LEU A 557 0.95 -11.16 38.48
C LEU A 557 2.31 -11.61 37.90
N GLN A 558 3.25 -12.02 38.78
CA GLN A 558 4.55 -12.52 38.37
C GLN A 558 4.44 -14.03 38.05
N TRP A 559 4.18 -14.37 36.77
CA TRP A 559 4.27 -15.75 36.29
C TRP A 559 5.74 -16.19 36.27
N PRO A 560 6.10 -17.40 36.69
CA PRO A 560 7.49 -17.87 36.69
C PRO A 560 8.04 -17.90 35.26
N THR A 561 9.07 -17.09 35.01
CA THR A 561 9.81 -17.13 33.76
C THR A 561 10.70 -18.36 33.78
N SER A 562 10.47 -19.34 32.92
CA SER A 562 11.47 -20.32 32.55
C SER A 562 12.62 -19.59 31.84
N ARG A 563 13.68 -19.22 32.58
CA ARG A 563 14.94 -18.82 31.97
C ARG A 563 15.47 -20.02 31.17
N PRO A 564 15.82 -19.85 29.89
CA PRO A 564 16.60 -20.89 29.24
C PRO A 564 17.95 -20.93 29.93
N ALA A 565 18.31 -22.11 30.42
CA ALA A 565 19.65 -22.37 30.96
C ALA A 565 20.70 -22.04 29.89
N THR A 566 21.57 -21.12 30.20
CA THR A 566 22.81 -20.87 29.44
C THR A 566 23.65 -22.14 29.49
N ARG A 567 23.79 -22.82 28.36
CA ARG A 567 24.95 -23.67 28.01
C ARG A 567 25.22 -23.57 26.53
#